data_c924aee59fbe13e8d560c6ecf3c59a2e
#
_entry.id   c924aee59fbe13e8d560c6ecf3c59a2e
#
_cell.length_a   1.000
_cell.length_b   1.000
_cell.length_c   1.000
_cell.angle_alpha   90.00
_cell.angle_beta   90.00
_cell.angle_gamma   90.00
#
_symmetry.space_group_name_H-M   'P 1'
#
loop_
_entity.id
_entity.type
_entity.pdbx_description
1 polymer ?
#
loop_
_entity_poly.entity_id
_entity_poly.type
_entity_poly.pdbx_seq_one_letter_code
_entity_poly.pdbx_strand_id
1 'polypeptide(L)'
;EILRCLVGSEMCIRDSIDALLWVGNLGLNGIPAVADILAGKVNPSGRIVDTFQKDNHAAPAMQNYNAYPYTNAAELGLAAAQNNTAAGIDKCNQNYVVYQEGIYVGYRYFETRYEDYVLGRGNAGDYDYDKLVAFPFGSGLSYTTFDYSDFKITDQGSTILAEVDVTNTGGVDGKHTVQIYFQSPYTQYD
;
A
#
# COMPACT_ATOMS: atom_id res chain seq x y z
N GLU A 1 9.91 14.35 -15.87
CA GLU A 1 8.62 14.36 -16.63
C GLU A 1 7.85 13.05 -16.57
N ILE A 2 8.53 11.93 -16.32
CA ILE A 2 7.89 10.59 -16.21
C ILE A 2 6.99 10.48 -14.97
N LEU A 3 7.26 11.25 -13.92
CA LEU A 3 6.48 11.23 -12.67
C LEU A 3 5.11 11.96 -12.75
N ARG A 4 4.81 12.68 -13.81
CA ARG A 4 3.51 13.35 -14.01
C ARG A 4 2.52 12.57 -14.87
N CYS A 5 2.95 11.47 -15.47
CA CYS A 5 2.10 10.62 -16.32
C CYS A 5 1.42 9.46 -15.57
N LEU A 6 1.45 9.46 -14.25
CA LEU A 6 1.04 8.30 -13.45
C LEU A 6 -0.44 8.28 -13.03
N VAL A 7 -1.29 9.10 -13.64
CA VAL A 7 -2.74 9.06 -13.40
C VAL A 7 -3.46 8.85 -14.72
N GLY A 8 -3.99 7.66 -14.94
CA GLY A 8 -4.84 7.32 -16.08
C GLY A 8 -4.15 6.66 -17.29
N SER A 9 -2.84 6.81 -17.48
CA SER A 9 -2.08 6.11 -18.54
C SER A 9 -1.28 4.89 -18.03
N GLU A 10 -1.36 4.62 -16.73
CA GLU A 10 -0.55 3.61 -16.05
C GLU A 10 -0.80 2.20 -16.54
N MET A 11 -2.03 1.86 -16.86
CA MET A 11 -2.35 0.52 -17.35
C MET A 11 -1.60 0.19 -18.64
N CYS A 12 -1.59 1.11 -19.61
CA CYS A 12 -0.92 0.88 -20.88
C CYS A 12 0.60 0.82 -20.73
N ILE A 13 1.19 1.66 -19.87
CA ILE A 13 2.65 1.64 -19.62
C ILE A 13 3.03 0.36 -18.91
N ARG A 14 2.32 -0.01 -17.85
CA ARG A 14 2.59 -1.21 -17.06
C ARG A 14 2.52 -2.48 -17.90
N ASP A 15 1.53 -2.59 -18.77
CA ASP A 15 1.32 -3.76 -19.61
C ASP A 15 2.34 -3.85 -20.76
N SER A 16 3.14 -2.79 -20.95
CA SER A 16 4.13 -2.68 -22.04
C SER A 16 5.58 -2.74 -21.57
N ILE A 17 5.83 -2.87 -20.25
CA ILE A 17 7.18 -2.94 -19.69
C ILE A 17 7.50 -4.34 -19.18
N ASP A 18 8.75 -4.79 -19.36
CA ASP A 18 9.19 -6.11 -18.93
C ASP A 18 9.46 -6.20 -17.43
N ALA A 19 9.81 -5.08 -16.79
CA ALA A 19 10.11 -5.04 -15.35
C ALA A 19 9.84 -3.66 -14.75
N LEU A 20 9.43 -3.65 -13.48
CA LEU A 20 9.20 -2.45 -12.69
C LEU A 20 9.98 -2.53 -11.38
N LEU A 21 10.80 -1.51 -11.10
CA LEU A 21 11.50 -1.37 -9.82
C LEU A 21 10.98 -0.13 -9.08
N TRP A 22 10.33 -0.36 -7.95
CA TRP A 22 9.91 0.72 -7.05
C TRP A 22 11.05 1.08 -6.10
N VAL A 23 11.55 2.30 -6.18
CA VAL A 23 12.72 2.74 -5.41
C VAL A 23 12.39 3.77 -4.31
N GLY A 24 11.18 4.31 -4.29
CA GLY A 24 10.79 5.33 -3.32
C GLY A 24 11.70 6.56 -3.33
N ASN A 25 11.95 7.13 -2.17
CA ASN A 25 12.86 8.26 -2.00
C ASN A 25 14.26 7.76 -1.62
N LEU A 26 15.20 7.85 -2.54
CA LEU A 26 16.56 7.33 -2.41
C LEU A 26 17.49 8.19 -1.55
N GLY A 27 17.12 9.44 -1.28
CA GLY A 27 18.05 10.40 -0.69
C GLY A 27 19.29 10.63 -1.57
N LEU A 28 20.35 11.20 -1.00
CA LEU A 28 21.55 11.56 -1.76
C LEU A 28 22.43 10.35 -2.13
N ASN A 29 22.41 9.29 -1.35
CA ASN A 29 23.35 8.17 -1.44
C ASN A 29 22.71 6.86 -1.94
N GLY A 30 21.42 6.85 -2.28
CA GLY A 30 20.72 5.62 -2.68
C GLY A 30 20.88 5.21 -4.13
N ILE A 31 21.32 6.11 -5.01
CA ILE A 31 21.44 5.84 -6.45
C ILE A 31 22.38 4.66 -6.78
N PRO A 32 23.58 4.54 -6.16
CA PRO A 32 24.45 3.39 -6.40
C PRO A 32 23.80 2.04 -6.08
N ALA A 33 22.94 1.98 -5.03
CA ALA A 33 22.24 0.75 -4.67
C ALA A 33 21.27 0.30 -5.77
N VAL A 34 20.59 1.23 -6.44
CA VAL A 34 19.74 0.91 -7.61
C VAL A 34 20.57 0.32 -8.74
N ALA A 35 21.74 0.92 -9.03
CA ALA A 35 22.62 0.40 -10.06
C ALA A 35 23.13 -1.01 -9.74
N ASP A 36 23.44 -1.31 -8.48
CA ASP A 36 23.88 -2.63 -8.05
C ASP A 36 22.77 -3.68 -8.14
N ILE A 37 21.53 -3.30 -7.86
CA ILE A 37 20.35 -4.17 -8.07
C ILE A 37 20.19 -4.45 -9.57
N LEU A 38 20.15 -3.43 -10.41
CA LEU A 38 19.97 -3.58 -11.85
C LEU A 38 21.12 -4.38 -12.51
N ALA A 39 22.33 -4.29 -11.97
CA ALA A 39 23.48 -5.06 -12.41
C ALA A 39 23.51 -6.50 -11.84
N GLY A 40 22.54 -6.89 -11.01
CA GLY A 40 22.48 -8.21 -10.39
C GLY A 40 23.53 -8.46 -9.31
N LYS A 41 24.22 -7.41 -8.83
CA LYS A 41 25.21 -7.55 -7.73
C LYS A 41 24.53 -7.69 -6.36
N VAL A 42 23.33 -7.13 -6.24
CA VAL A 42 22.53 -7.20 -5.03
C VAL A 42 21.15 -7.74 -5.40
N ASN A 43 20.72 -8.78 -4.69
CA ASN A 43 19.39 -9.34 -4.87
C ASN A 43 18.37 -8.48 -4.08
N PRO A 44 17.33 -7.92 -4.75
CA PRO A 44 16.31 -7.14 -4.06
C PRO A 44 15.48 -8.03 -3.13
N SER A 45 15.23 -7.52 -1.92
CA SER A 45 14.42 -8.20 -0.91
C SER A 45 13.25 -7.34 -0.40
N GLY A 46 13.15 -6.11 -0.88
CA GLY A 46 12.08 -5.20 -0.51
C GLY A 46 10.71 -5.72 -0.95
N ARG A 47 9.71 -5.38 -0.15
CA ARG A 47 8.29 -5.62 -0.46
C ARG A 47 7.54 -4.31 -0.31
N ILE A 48 6.55 -4.08 -1.15
CA ILE A 48 5.69 -2.91 -1.00
C ILE A 48 4.83 -3.06 0.25
N VAL A 49 4.65 -1.95 0.96
CA VAL A 49 3.96 -1.88 2.24
C VAL A 49 2.56 -1.27 2.12
N ASP A 50 2.05 -1.26 0.91
CA ASP A 50 0.71 -0.80 0.59
C ASP A 50 0.16 -1.61 -0.59
N THR A 51 -1.12 -1.43 -0.90
CA THR A 51 -1.75 -1.99 -2.10
C THR A 51 -1.81 -0.93 -3.18
N PHE A 52 -1.23 -1.21 -4.36
CA PHE A 52 -1.34 -0.34 -5.52
C PHE A 52 -2.58 -0.74 -6.34
N GLN A 53 -3.51 0.16 -6.44
CA GLN A 53 -4.72 -0.02 -7.23
C GLN A 53 -4.50 0.29 -8.72
N LYS A 54 -5.32 -0.29 -9.57
CA LYS A 54 -5.32 -0.01 -11.01
C LYS A 54 -5.96 1.34 -11.35
N ASP A 55 -6.92 1.76 -10.53
CA ASP A 55 -7.59 3.06 -10.64
C ASP A 55 -7.49 3.78 -9.28
N ASN A 56 -6.90 4.96 -9.28
CA ASN A 56 -6.75 5.77 -8.07
C ASN A 56 -8.09 6.14 -7.42
N HIS A 57 -9.17 6.21 -8.20
CA HIS A 57 -10.51 6.49 -7.68
C HIS A 57 -11.13 5.29 -6.96
N ALA A 58 -10.54 4.10 -7.06
CA ALA A 58 -11.02 2.93 -6.33
C ALA A 58 -10.74 3.01 -4.81
N ALA A 59 -9.79 3.83 -4.39
CA ALA A 59 -9.49 4.01 -2.98
C ALA A 59 -10.56 4.88 -2.30
N PRO A 60 -11.09 4.48 -1.11
CA PRO A 60 -12.09 5.26 -0.39
C PRO A 60 -11.66 6.68 -0.09
N ALA A 61 -10.39 6.89 0.25
CA ALA A 61 -9.82 8.21 0.51
C ALA A 61 -9.97 9.17 -0.69
N MET A 62 -9.95 8.64 -1.91
CA MET A 62 -10.09 9.45 -3.13
C MET A 62 -11.53 9.88 -3.40
N GLN A 63 -12.54 9.20 -2.86
CA GLN A 63 -13.94 9.54 -3.05
C GLN A 63 -14.28 10.91 -2.45
N ASN A 64 -13.59 11.26 -1.36
CA ASN A 64 -13.76 12.53 -0.66
C ASN A 64 -12.51 13.41 -0.72
N TYR A 65 -11.61 13.13 -1.65
CA TYR A 65 -10.41 13.95 -1.84
C TYR A 65 -10.78 15.29 -2.50
N ASN A 66 -10.98 16.28 -1.65
CA ASN A 66 -11.24 17.67 -2.08
C ASN A 66 -10.92 18.64 -0.93
N ALA A 67 -10.79 19.90 -1.27
CA ALA A 67 -10.72 20.99 -0.31
C ALA A 67 -12.14 21.52 -0.06
N TYR A 68 -12.71 21.19 1.08
CA TYR A 68 -14.04 21.65 1.49
C TYR A 68 -13.90 22.93 2.31
N PRO A 69 -14.33 24.11 1.81
CA PRO A 69 -14.22 25.34 2.56
C PRO A 69 -15.28 25.41 3.68
N TYR A 70 -14.84 25.88 4.85
CA TYR A 70 -15.75 26.27 5.91
C TYR A 70 -16.56 27.50 5.51
N THR A 71 -17.87 27.41 5.43
CA THR A 71 -18.76 28.52 5.15
C THR A 71 -18.82 29.56 6.27
N ASN A 72 -18.51 29.12 7.48
CA ASN A 72 -18.51 29.91 8.72
C ASN A 72 -17.09 30.10 9.31
N ALA A 73 -16.07 30.13 8.48
CA ALA A 73 -14.67 30.22 8.91
C ALA A 73 -14.41 31.43 9.86
N ALA A 74 -15.06 32.57 9.60
CA ALA A 74 -14.92 33.75 10.43
C ALA A 74 -15.53 33.55 11.85
N GLU A 75 -16.66 32.88 11.94
CA GLU A 75 -17.31 32.55 13.23
C GLU A 75 -16.48 31.57 14.06
N LEU A 76 -15.78 30.68 13.38
CA LEU A 76 -14.85 29.72 14.00
C LEU A 76 -13.49 30.32 14.37
N GLY A 77 -13.28 31.60 14.06
CA GLY A 77 -11.98 32.25 14.30
C GLY A 77 -10.83 31.70 13.47
N LEU A 78 -11.14 31.03 12.36
CA LEU A 78 -10.12 30.50 11.46
C LEU A 78 -9.48 31.66 10.68
N ALA A 79 -8.18 31.87 10.90
CA ALA A 79 -7.41 32.88 10.19
C ALA A 79 -7.41 32.57 8.68
N ALA A 80 -7.52 33.62 7.86
CA ALA A 80 -7.22 33.48 6.45
C ALA A 80 -5.80 32.94 6.27
N ALA A 81 -5.63 31.94 5.42
CA ALA A 81 -4.31 31.36 5.17
C ALA A 81 -3.37 32.46 4.69
N GLN A 82 -2.22 32.53 5.31
CA GLN A 82 -1.11 33.26 4.71
C GLN A 82 -0.61 32.43 3.53
N ASN A 83 -0.53 33.06 2.36
CA ASN A 83 -0.01 32.42 1.16
C ASN A 83 1.39 31.90 1.44
N ASN A 84 1.54 30.58 1.62
CA ASN A 84 2.83 29.97 1.61
C ASN A 84 3.19 29.63 0.17
N THR A 85 3.59 30.63 -0.57
CA THR A 85 3.96 30.53 -1.99
C THR A 85 5.09 29.56 -2.24
N ALA A 86 5.93 29.26 -1.24
CA ALA A 86 7.01 28.29 -1.35
C ALA A 86 6.50 26.84 -1.40
N ALA A 87 5.34 26.55 -0.83
CA ALA A 87 4.75 25.20 -0.80
C ALA A 87 3.54 25.05 -1.73
N GLY A 88 3.09 26.12 -2.40
CA GLY A 88 1.90 26.09 -3.25
C GLY A 88 0.58 25.81 -2.50
N ILE A 89 0.58 25.98 -1.18
CA ILE A 89 -0.57 25.68 -0.33
C ILE A 89 -1.27 27.00 -0.01
N ASP A 90 -2.33 27.30 -0.77
CA ASP A 90 -3.19 28.44 -0.52
C ASP A 90 -4.38 28.08 0.37
N LYS A 91 -4.64 28.88 1.38
CA LYS A 91 -5.88 28.89 2.18
C LYS A 91 -6.24 27.58 2.90
N CYS A 92 -5.25 26.78 3.30
CA CYS A 92 -5.52 25.50 3.97
C CYS A 92 -6.26 25.64 5.30
N ASN A 93 -6.08 26.77 6.01
CA ASN A 93 -6.67 26.94 7.34
C ASN A 93 -8.20 27.13 7.33
N GLN A 94 -8.79 27.34 6.17
CA GLN A 94 -10.24 27.55 6.02
C GLN A 94 -10.92 26.35 5.35
N ASN A 95 -10.19 25.26 5.16
CA ASN A 95 -10.71 24.05 4.55
C ASN A 95 -10.66 22.89 5.55
N TYR A 96 -11.53 21.93 5.34
CA TYR A 96 -11.49 20.66 6.06
C TYR A 96 -11.41 19.50 5.08
N VAL A 97 -11.02 18.36 5.58
CA VAL A 97 -10.95 17.09 4.83
C VAL A 97 -11.84 16.07 5.51
N VAL A 98 -12.49 15.23 4.74
CA VAL A 98 -13.35 14.16 5.26
C VAL A 98 -12.62 12.82 5.13
N TYR A 99 -12.27 12.21 6.26
CA TYR A 99 -11.72 10.86 6.34
C TYR A 99 -12.86 9.86 6.57
N GLN A 100 -13.56 9.51 5.50
CA GLN A 100 -14.72 8.63 5.58
C GLN A 100 -14.33 7.17 5.76
N GLU A 101 -13.14 6.80 5.32
CA GLU A 101 -12.62 5.45 5.35
C GLU A 101 -12.30 4.93 6.77
N GLY A 102 -12.18 5.81 7.76
CA GLY A 102 -11.85 5.42 9.12
C GLY A 102 -10.53 4.66 9.20
N ILE A 103 -10.57 3.43 9.75
CA ILE A 103 -9.39 2.56 9.87
C ILE A 103 -9.04 1.85 8.56
N TYR A 104 -9.93 1.85 7.56
CA TYR A 104 -9.76 1.14 6.30
C TYR A 104 -9.02 2.00 5.27
N VAL A 105 -7.79 2.39 5.61
CA VAL A 105 -6.91 3.20 4.76
C VAL A 105 -5.96 2.29 3.97
N GLY A 106 -5.77 2.60 2.69
CA GLY A 106 -4.82 1.91 1.82
C GLY A 106 -5.10 0.41 1.71
N TYR A 107 -4.09 -0.41 1.93
CA TYR A 107 -4.19 -1.87 1.83
C TYR A 107 -5.26 -2.47 2.74
N ARG A 108 -5.54 -1.88 3.90
CA ARG A 108 -6.56 -2.39 4.83
C ARG A 108 -7.93 -2.45 4.20
N TYR A 109 -8.27 -1.48 3.36
CA TYR A 109 -9.54 -1.50 2.64
C TYR A 109 -9.59 -2.67 1.64
N PHE A 110 -8.59 -2.76 0.77
CA PHE A 110 -8.59 -3.73 -0.32
C PHE A 110 -8.52 -5.17 0.20
N GLU A 111 -7.64 -5.43 1.17
CA GLU A 111 -7.45 -6.78 1.70
C GLU A 111 -8.63 -7.23 2.56
N THR A 112 -9.21 -6.35 3.39
CA THR A 112 -10.40 -6.68 4.19
C THR A 112 -11.61 -6.97 3.30
N ARG A 113 -11.85 -6.16 2.27
CA ARG A 113 -12.95 -6.44 1.35
C ARG A 113 -12.75 -7.73 0.56
N TYR A 114 -11.52 -8.04 0.19
CA TYR A 114 -11.22 -9.31 -0.46
C TYR A 114 -11.47 -10.51 0.46
N GLU A 115 -11.05 -10.41 1.70
CA GLU A 115 -11.34 -11.41 2.72
C GLU A 115 -12.84 -11.61 2.91
N ASP A 116 -13.60 -10.54 3.06
CA ASP A 116 -15.05 -10.57 3.20
C ASP A 116 -15.73 -11.23 1.99
N TYR A 117 -15.26 -10.90 0.79
CA TYR A 117 -15.76 -11.51 -0.44
C TYR A 117 -15.49 -13.01 -0.47
N VAL A 118 -14.27 -13.45 -0.17
CA VAL A 118 -13.88 -14.87 -0.18
C VAL A 118 -14.61 -15.67 0.90
N LEU A 119 -14.82 -15.09 2.07
CA LEU A 119 -15.49 -15.74 3.20
C LEU A 119 -17.02 -15.60 3.16
N GLY A 120 -17.57 -14.82 2.22
CA GLY A 120 -18.99 -14.53 2.14
C GLY A 120 -19.53 -13.77 3.34
N ARG A 121 -18.73 -12.86 3.89
CA ARG A 121 -19.05 -12.03 5.05
C ARG A 121 -19.20 -10.57 4.66
N GLY A 122 -19.68 -9.75 5.61
CA GLY A 122 -19.80 -8.32 5.42
C GLY A 122 -20.70 -7.94 4.25
N ASN A 123 -20.34 -6.86 3.57
CA ASN A 123 -21.08 -6.31 2.44
C ASN A 123 -20.18 -6.07 1.21
N ALA A 124 -19.20 -6.93 0.98
CA ALA A 124 -18.23 -6.78 -0.10
C ALA A 124 -18.88 -6.72 -1.50
N GLY A 125 -20.08 -7.32 -1.68
CA GLY A 125 -20.78 -7.34 -2.96
C GLY A 125 -19.98 -8.10 -4.03
N ASP A 126 -20.01 -7.59 -5.26
CA ASP A 126 -19.28 -8.14 -6.40
C ASP A 126 -17.83 -7.60 -6.43
N TYR A 127 -17.08 -7.82 -5.35
CA TYR A 127 -15.71 -7.34 -5.23
C TYR A 127 -14.75 -8.15 -6.10
N ASP A 128 -14.22 -7.54 -7.15
CA ASP A 128 -13.25 -8.14 -8.07
C ASP A 128 -11.85 -7.60 -7.77
N TYR A 129 -11.13 -8.33 -6.93
CA TYR A 129 -9.80 -7.94 -6.48
C TYR A 129 -8.82 -7.75 -7.65
N ASP A 130 -8.84 -8.67 -8.62
CA ASP A 130 -7.92 -8.64 -9.75
C ASP A 130 -8.16 -7.45 -10.69
N LYS A 131 -9.39 -6.96 -10.76
CA LYS A 131 -9.68 -5.73 -11.51
C LYS A 131 -9.26 -4.46 -10.79
N LEU A 132 -9.27 -4.47 -9.46
CA LEU A 132 -9.00 -3.28 -8.65
C LEU A 132 -7.52 -3.13 -8.28
N VAL A 133 -6.84 -4.23 -7.98
CA VAL A 133 -5.48 -4.25 -7.45
C VAL A 133 -4.46 -4.56 -8.55
N ALA A 134 -3.44 -3.72 -8.62
CA ALA A 134 -2.30 -3.91 -9.52
C ALA A 134 -1.18 -4.69 -8.83
N PHE A 135 -0.84 -4.27 -7.61
CA PHE A 135 0.16 -4.94 -6.79
C PHE A 135 -0.36 -5.01 -5.35
N PRO A 136 -0.61 -6.21 -4.81
CA PRO A 136 -1.09 -6.38 -3.45
C PRO A 136 -0.03 -6.01 -2.42
N PHE A 137 -0.47 -5.74 -1.19
CA PHE A 137 0.42 -5.55 -0.04
C PHE A 137 1.42 -6.71 0.07
N GLY A 138 2.68 -6.38 0.29
CA GLY A 138 3.75 -7.38 0.39
C GLY A 138 4.28 -7.91 -0.94
N SER A 139 3.79 -7.41 -2.07
CA SER A 139 4.32 -7.76 -3.39
C SER A 139 5.77 -7.38 -3.54
N GLY A 140 6.48 -8.18 -4.31
CA GLY A 140 7.84 -7.95 -4.72
C GLY A 140 8.49 -9.23 -5.23
N LEU A 141 9.39 -9.08 -6.16
CA LEU A 141 10.16 -10.18 -6.74
C LEU A 141 11.57 -10.20 -6.17
N SER A 142 12.21 -11.35 -6.30
CA SER A 142 13.61 -11.58 -5.95
C SER A 142 14.29 -12.27 -7.12
N TYR A 143 15.60 -12.24 -7.17
CA TYR A 143 16.40 -13.02 -8.14
C TYR A 143 16.57 -14.48 -7.72
N THR A 144 15.97 -14.87 -6.61
CA THR A 144 15.89 -16.25 -6.12
C THR A 144 14.47 -16.60 -5.69
N THR A 145 14.23 -17.86 -5.44
CA THR A 145 12.93 -18.39 -4.99
C THR A 145 13.02 -18.95 -3.57
N PHE A 146 11.90 -18.93 -2.85
CA PHE A 146 11.82 -19.44 -1.48
C PHE A 146 10.60 -20.33 -1.35
N ASP A 147 10.79 -21.46 -0.69
CA ASP A 147 9.71 -22.38 -0.32
C ASP A 147 9.45 -22.31 1.19
N TYR A 148 8.20 -22.51 1.56
CA TYR A 148 7.75 -22.57 2.94
C TYR A 148 7.32 -23.99 3.28
N SER A 149 7.76 -24.45 4.45
CA SER A 149 7.36 -25.77 4.99
C SER A 149 7.19 -25.71 6.50
N ASP A 150 6.61 -26.77 7.05
CA ASP A 150 6.49 -27.02 8.50
C ASP A 150 5.88 -25.89 9.32
N PHE A 151 4.87 -25.21 8.75
CA PHE A 151 4.14 -24.18 9.49
C PHE A 151 3.41 -24.79 10.69
N LYS A 152 3.70 -24.25 11.87
CA LYS A 152 3.11 -24.66 13.15
C LYS A 152 2.63 -23.46 13.93
N ILE A 153 1.50 -23.64 14.61
CA ILE A 153 0.97 -22.69 15.59
C ILE A 153 0.85 -23.42 16.93
N THR A 154 1.44 -22.84 17.96
CA THR A 154 1.38 -23.33 19.33
C THR A 154 0.78 -22.25 20.24
N ASP A 155 -0.35 -22.57 20.85
CA ASP A 155 -0.95 -21.73 21.88
C ASP A 155 -0.20 -21.93 23.21
N GLN A 156 0.37 -20.87 23.75
CA GLN A 156 1.09 -20.82 25.02
C GLN A 156 0.30 -20.10 26.11
N GLY A 157 -1.01 -19.90 25.89
CA GLY A 157 -1.93 -19.25 26.80
C GLY A 157 -1.96 -17.72 26.68
N SER A 158 -0.89 -17.03 27.03
CA SER A 158 -0.80 -15.55 26.88
C SER A 158 -0.18 -15.10 25.55
N THR A 159 0.42 -16.04 24.82
CA THR A 159 1.10 -15.79 23.53
C THR A 159 0.82 -16.94 22.58
N ILE A 160 0.89 -16.61 21.30
CA ILE A 160 0.84 -17.61 20.22
C ILE A 160 2.22 -17.65 19.57
N LEU A 161 2.80 -18.85 19.52
CA LEU A 161 4.04 -19.08 18.79
C LEU A 161 3.71 -19.60 17.39
N ALA A 162 4.17 -18.89 16.38
CA ALA A 162 4.10 -19.31 14.98
C ALA A 162 5.51 -19.63 14.49
N GLU A 163 5.70 -20.79 13.90
CA GLU A 163 6.98 -21.29 13.37
C GLU A 163 6.79 -21.70 11.92
N VAL A 164 7.77 -21.42 11.09
CA VAL A 164 7.78 -21.81 9.68
C VAL A 164 9.21 -21.97 9.20
N ASP A 165 9.47 -23.01 8.43
CA ASP A 165 10.75 -23.20 7.75
C ASP A 165 10.71 -22.47 6.39
N VAL A 166 11.76 -21.69 6.12
CA VAL A 166 11.93 -20.96 4.84
C VAL A 166 13.22 -21.41 4.20
N THR A 167 13.11 -22.03 3.04
CA THR A 167 14.25 -22.55 2.28
C THR A 167 14.44 -21.73 1.01
N ASN A 168 15.68 -21.25 0.78
CA ASN A 168 16.06 -20.67 -0.50
C ASN A 168 16.26 -21.80 -1.51
N THR A 169 15.41 -21.87 -2.52
CA THR A 169 15.40 -22.93 -3.56
C THR A 169 16.03 -22.46 -4.87
N GLY A 170 16.44 -21.20 -4.97
CA GLY A 170 17.10 -20.68 -6.15
C GLY A 170 18.63 -20.68 -6.05
N GLY A 171 19.29 -20.10 -7.05
CA GLY A 171 20.75 -20.14 -7.18
C GLY A 171 21.47 -18.91 -6.65
N VAL A 172 20.77 -17.96 -6.04
CA VAL A 172 21.35 -16.68 -5.58
C VAL A 172 20.99 -16.46 -4.12
N ASP A 173 21.92 -16.00 -3.32
CA ASP A 173 21.68 -15.60 -1.94
C ASP A 173 20.63 -14.47 -1.89
N GLY A 174 19.74 -14.53 -0.91
CA GLY A 174 18.67 -13.56 -0.79
C GLY A 174 18.08 -13.48 0.61
N LYS A 175 17.32 -12.41 0.81
CA LYS A 175 16.49 -12.22 2.01
C LYS A 175 15.03 -12.33 1.61
N HIS A 176 14.22 -12.88 2.50
CA HIS A 176 12.78 -12.99 2.31
C HIS A 176 12.04 -12.40 3.49
N THR A 177 10.93 -11.70 3.21
CA THR A 177 10.05 -11.16 4.25
C THR A 177 8.91 -12.14 4.46
N VAL A 178 8.88 -12.73 5.65
CA VAL A 178 7.76 -13.58 6.08
C VAL A 178 6.66 -12.68 6.63
N GLN A 179 5.43 -12.89 6.16
CA GLN A 179 4.25 -12.19 6.63
C GLN A 179 3.35 -13.18 7.36
N ILE A 180 3.03 -12.87 8.60
CA ILE A 180 2.12 -13.68 9.43
C ILE A 180 0.85 -12.87 9.62
N TYR A 181 -0.27 -13.44 9.21
CA TYR A 181 -1.59 -12.83 9.31
C TYR A 181 -2.40 -13.53 10.39
N PHE A 182 -3.16 -12.74 11.12
CA PHE A 182 -4.17 -13.25 12.05
C PHE A 182 -5.46 -12.45 11.88
N GLN A 183 -6.58 -13.11 12.05
CA GLN A 183 -7.91 -12.50 12.00
C GLN A 183 -8.40 -12.23 13.40
N SER A 184 -8.72 -10.98 13.72
CA SER A 184 -9.47 -10.60 14.89
C SER A 184 -10.96 -10.77 14.63
N PRO A 185 -11.76 -11.22 15.63
CA PRO A 185 -13.21 -11.19 15.50
C PRO A 185 -13.70 -9.74 15.30
N TYR A 186 -14.65 -9.55 14.40
CA TYR A 186 -15.31 -8.25 14.26
C TYR A 186 -16.04 -7.86 15.53
N THR A 187 -16.01 -6.58 15.83
CA THR A 187 -16.79 -5.98 16.93
C THR A 187 -17.98 -5.20 16.35
N GLN A 188 -18.82 -4.69 17.21
CA GLN A 188 -19.95 -3.85 16.79
C GLN A 188 -19.51 -2.48 16.21
N TYR A 189 -18.25 -2.16 16.30
CA TYR A 189 -17.66 -0.89 15.83
C TYR A 189 -16.86 -1.03 14.53
N ASP A 190 -16.72 -2.24 14.00
CA ASP A 190 -15.99 -2.53 12.77
C ASP A 190 -16.89 -2.49 11.52
#